data_1d1c24d88bec3cdccf71699ff78255b9
#
_entry.id   1d1c24d88bec3cdccf71699ff78255b9
#
_cell.length_a   1.000
_cell.length_b   1.000
_cell.length_c   1.000
_cell.angle_alpha   90.00
_cell.angle_beta   90.00
_cell.angle_gamma   90.00
#
_symmetry.space_group_name_H-M   'P 1'
#
loop_
_entity.id
_entity.type
_entity.pdbx_description
1 polymer ?
#
loop_
_entity_poly.entity_id
_entity_poly.type
_entity_poly.pdbx_seq_one_letter_code
_entity_poly.pdbx_strand_id
1 'polypeptide(L)'
;VRYFIPIVLSIATISSLYWLVIANQSIPFAVTVFTTVLVVSCPCALGIATPMVISLGIAKAARNGVLIKGGQYLEGLSSIDTVVFDKTGTITTGKPEVTYVIQNEGYTEFEVLQLAASTEIKSEHPIAQAIVRKASHLSIPMLNISEFNSISGHGIVSSYLNKRIFVGSPRVNHTNNVPIPAILQSKIAELESDAKTVVVVFVEDDIAGLIAVADTMRENAQHVIYEIQHKMKKDVILMSGDNEKTVNAIAKQACIMKVLSEVRPEAKALEIKKLQDQGRKVVMIGDGINDAPALTQADVGIAMGSGTDIAMSSGHVVLMKADLRQILYVLDIGKYSMKKIKQNLAMSFAYNFVTILLAAGVLYNITNSLVLTPSLAALGWGLSDAAVFGNSLLVRRHPRAA
;
A
#
# COMPACT_ATOMS: atom_id res chain seq x y z
N VAL A 1 32.73 4.78 0.37
CA VAL A 1 33.74 5.86 0.33
C VAL A 1 34.93 5.56 1.24
N ARG A 2 34.70 5.11 2.49
CA ARG A 2 35.75 4.89 3.50
C ARG A 2 36.94 4.01 3.04
N TYR A 3 36.65 2.95 2.28
CA TYR A 3 37.67 2.03 1.76
C TYR A 3 38.07 2.36 0.30
N PHE A 4 37.21 3.02 -0.46
CA PHE A 4 37.43 3.30 -1.87
C PHE A 4 38.62 4.24 -2.10
N ILE A 5 38.65 5.38 -1.41
CA ILE A 5 39.73 6.37 -1.56
C ILE A 5 41.11 5.78 -1.24
N PRO A 6 41.32 5.07 -0.11
CA PRO A 6 42.60 4.42 0.16
C PRO A 6 43.01 3.40 -0.91
N ILE A 7 42.09 2.61 -1.44
CA ILE A 7 42.38 1.62 -2.50
C ILE A 7 42.81 2.31 -3.76
N VAL A 8 42.12 3.35 -4.22
CA VAL A 8 42.46 4.10 -5.44
C VAL A 8 43.83 4.77 -5.30
N LEU A 9 44.09 5.44 -4.16
CA LEU A 9 45.38 6.05 -3.89
C LEU A 9 46.51 5.01 -3.87
N SER A 10 46.26 3.84 -3.30
CA SER A 10 47.26 2.74 -3.32
C SER A 10 47.55 2.26 -4.75
N ILE A 11 46.49 2.05 -5.56
CA ILE A 11 46.65 1.65 -6.97
C ILE A 11 47.43 2.71 -7.74
N ALA A 12 47.05 3.99 -7.61
CA ALA A 12 47.74 5.11 -8.31
C ALA A 12 49.20 5.18 -7.91
N THR A 13 49.51 5.09 -6.61
CA THR A 13 50.90 5.15 -6.11
C THR A 13 51.72 3.94 -6.54
N ILE A 14 51.18 2.74 -6.39
CA ILE A 14 51.88 1.50 -6.78
C ILE A 14 52.15 1.48 -8.28
N SER A 15 51.17 1.84 -9.11
CA SER A 15 51.33 1.89 -10.56
C SER A 15 52.36 2.94 -10.97
N SER A 16 52.33 4.14 -10.41
CA SER A 16 53.30 5.20 -10.69
C SER A 16 54.73 4.80 -10.29
N LEU A 17 54.91 4.22 -9.08
CA LEU A 17 56.23 3.72 -8.62
C LEU A 17 56.75 2.57 -9.48
N TYR A 18 55.90 1.65 -9.91
CA TYR A 18 56.26 0.58 -10.84
C TYR A 18 56.90 1.15 -12.12
N TRP A 19 56.24 2.12 -12.74
CA TRP A 19 56.72 2.73 -13.99
C TRP A 19 57.98 3.53 -13.79
N LEU A 20 58.12 4.23 -12.67
CA LEU A 20 59.31 5.03 -12.36
C LEU A 20 60.53 4.18 -12.02
N VAL A 21 60.35 3.19 -11.10
CA VAL A 21 61.48 2.46 -10.50
C VAL A 21 61.80 1.17 -11.25
N ILE A 22 60.77 0.40 -11.67
CA ILE A 22 60.99 -0.92 -12.29
C ILE A 22 61.08 -0.81 -13.78
N ALA A 23 60.17 -0.06 -14.39
CA ALA A 23 60.15 0.11 -15.86
C ALA A 23 61.06 1.24 -16.37
N ASN A 24 61.75 1.97 -15.49
CA ASN A 24 62.69 3.07 -15.78
C ASN A 24 62.09 4.13 -16.72
N GLN A 25 60.82 4.43 -16.60
CA GLN A 25 60.15 5.46 -17.37
C GLN A 25 60.39 6.86 -16.78
N SER A 26 60.20 7.91 -17.59
CA SER A 26 60.37 9.30 -17.15
C SER A 26 59.41 9.70 -16.05
N ILE A 27 59.81 10.68 -15.20
CA ILE A 27 58.96 11.26 -14.16
C ILE A 27 57.63 11.79 -14.72
N PRO A 28 57.58 12.51 -15.89
CA PRO A 28 56.31 12.93 -16.48
C PRO A 28 55.38 11.77 -16.81
N PHE A 29 55.92 10.63 -17.26
CA PHE A 29 55.15 9.42 -17.53
C PHE A 29 54.51 8.86 -16.25
N ALA A 30 55.30 8.70 -15.19
CA ALA A 30 54.82 8.21 -13.89
C ALA A 30 53.74 9.12 -13.27
N VAL A 31 53.95 10.45 -13.40
CA VAL A 31 52.93 11.44 -12.96
C VAL A 31 51.67 11.36 -13.83
N THR A 32 51.79 11.13 -15.13
CA THR A 32 50.63 10.93 -16.02
C THR A 32 49.82 9.71 -15.61
N VAL A 33 50.46 8.58 -15.34
CA VAL A 33 49.79 7.36 -14.83
C VAL A 33 49.07 7.64 -13.50
N PHE A 34 49.77 8.25 -12.54
CA PHE A 34 49.19 8.58 -11.24
C PHE A 34 47.95 9.44 -11.38
N THR A 35 48.02 10.54 -12.09
CA THR A 35 46.90 11.47 -12.28
C THR A 35 45.76 10.85 -13.06
N THR A 36 46.06 10.03 -14.10
CA THR A 36 45.04 9.36 -14.90
C THR A 36 44.26 8.37 -14.06
N VAL A 37 44.93 7.54 -13.20
CA VAL A 37 44.26 6.60 -12.28
C VAL A 37 43.33 7.35 -11.35
N LEU A 38 43.75 8.49 -10.79
CA LEU A 38 42.90 9.30 -9.90
C LEU A 38 41.66 9.86 -10.65
N VAL A 39 41.86 10.37 -11.88
CA VAL A 39 40.75 10.94 -12.66
C VAL A 39 39.70 9.90 -13.02
N VAL A 40 40.11 8.70 -13.51
CA VAL A 40 39.15 7.66 -13.91
C VAL A 40 38.44 6.98 -12.76
N SER A 41 38.99 7.08 -11.57
CA SER A 41 38.44 6.40 -10.38
C SER A 41 37.28 7.12 -9.74
N CYS A 42 36.82 8.27 -10.28
CA CYS A 42 35.68 8.99 -9.70
C CYS A 42 34.39 8.16 -9.76
N PRO A 43 33.76 7.81 -8.62
CA PRO A 43 32.50 7.05 -8.62
C PRO A 43 31.29 7.98 -8.79
N CYS A 44 31.28 8.82 -9.82
CA CYS A 44 30.28 9.88 -10.01
C CYS A 44 28.86 9.32 -10.17
N ALA A 45 28.71 8.13 -10.74
CA ALA A 45 27.42 7.45 -10.82
C ALA A 45 26.82 7.14 -9.42
N LEU A 46 27.65 6.90 -8.41
CA LEU A 46 27.19 6.68 -7.05
C LEU A 46 26.61 7.97 -6.44
N GLY A 47 27.25 9.11 -6.72
CA GLY A 47 26.86 10.41 -6.17
C GLY A 47 25.69 11.08 -6.88
N ILE A 48 25.51 10.85 -8.18
CA ILE A 48 24.52 11.57 -9.01
C ILE A 48 23.38 10.66 -9.47
N ALA A 49 23.70 9.47 -9.97
CA ALA A 49 22.69 8.61 -10.60
C ALA A 49 21.66 8.07 -9.62
N THR A 50 22.06 7.68 -8.40
CA THR A 50 21.15 7.16 -7.41
C THR A 50 20.14 8.21 -6.95
N PRO A 51 20.52 9.43 -6.50
CA PRO A 51 19.55 10.48 -6.18
C PRO A 51 18.67 10.86 -7.36
N MET A 52 19.21 10.85 -8.57
CA MET A 52 18.44 11.17 -9.77
C MET A 52 17.33 10.14 -10.04
N VAL A 53 17.64 8.84 -9.99
CA VAL A 53 16.64 7.77 -10.18
C VAL A 53 15.56 7.88 -9.11
N ILE A 54 15.93 8.12 -7.84
CA ILE A 54 15.00 8.30 -6.73
C ILE A 54 14.08 9.50 -7.00
N SER A 55 14.64 10.67 -7.35
CA SER A 55 13.87 11.88 -7.62
C SER A 55 12.91 11.69 -8.81
N LEU A 56 13.36 11.03 -9.88
CA LEU A 56 12.54 10.72 -11.05
C LEU A 56 11.42 9.71 -10.69
N GLY A 57 11.71 8.71 -9.86
CA GLY A 57 10.74 7.73 -9.38
C GLY A 57 9.63 8.38 -8.55
N ILE A 58 10.01 9.22 -7.58
CA ILE A 58 9.07 9.98 -6.74
C ILE A 58 8.23 10.92 -7.61
N ALA A 59 8.85 11.69 -8.50
CA ALA A 59 8.12 12.60 -9.40
C ALA A 59 7.17 11.85 -10.35
N LYS A 60 7.56 10.67 -10.83
CA LYS A 60 6.70 9.81 -11.65
C LYS A 60 5.54 9.24 -10.84
N ALA A 61 5.76 8.82 -9.60
CA ALA A 61 4.72 8.36 -8.69
C ALA A 61 3.70 9.48 -8.42
N ALA A 62 4.18 10.67 -8.09
CA ALA A 62 3.32 11.84 -7.82
C ALA A 62 2.40 12.18 -9.01
N ARG A 63 2.90 12.12 -10.25
CA ARG A 63 2.10 12.33 -11.46
C ARG A 63 1.00 11.27 -11.66
N ASN A 64 1.12 10.11 -11.03
CA ASN A 64 0.12 9.05 -11.03
C ASN A 64 -0.75 9.04 -9.76
N GLY A 65 -0.72 10.11 -8.97
CA GLY A 65 -1.54 10.23 -7.76
C GLY A 65 -1.01 9.43 -6.58
N VAL A 66 0.30 9.17 -6.53
CA VAL A 66 0.98 8.49 -5.43
C VAL A 66 2.05 9.39 -4.86
N LEU A 67 1.90 9.79 -3.61
CA LEU A 67 2.89 10.60 -2.88
C LEU A 67 3.82 9.69 -2.07
N ILE A 68 5.11 9.67 -2.41
CA ILE A 68 6.16 8.96 -1.67
C ILE A 68 6.97 10.00 -0.90
N LYS A 69 7.02 9.90 0.43
CA LYS A 69 7.60 10.93 1.31
C LYS A 69 9.13 10.94 1.35
N GLY A 70 9.79 9.90 0.86
CA GLY A 70 11.24 9.85 0.89
C GLY A 70 11.84 8.73 0.06
N GLY A 71 13.10 8.90 -0.32
CA GLY A 71 13.84 7.95 -1.15
C GLY A 71 13.99 6.57 -0.49
N GLN A 72 14.13 6.53 0.83
CA GLN A 72 14.22 5.30 1.60
C GLN A 72 12.97 4.41 1.44
N TYR A 73 11.78 5.02 1.31
CA TYR A 73 10.54 4.28 1.12
C TYR A 73 10.41 3.72 -0.30
N LEU A 74 10.88 4.49 -1.31
CA LEU A 74 10.97 3.98 -2.68
C LEU A 74 11.92 2.78 -2.78
N GLU A 75 13.03 2.83 -2.05
CA GLU A 75 13.99 1.72 -1.93
C GLU A 75 13.37 0.55 -1.17
N GLY A 76 12.73 0.80 -0.02
CA GLY A 76 12.06 -0.19 0.81
C GLY A 76 11.03 -1.01 0.03
N LEU A 77 10.23 -0.36 -0.83
CA LEU A 77 9.23 -1.02 -1.68
C LEU A 77 9.81 -2.15 -2.55
N SER A 78 11.08 -2.04 -2.95
CA SER A 78 11.74 -3.07 -3.77
C SER A 78 12.04 -4.36 -3.02
N SER A 79 12.18 -4.28 -1.70
CA SER A 79 12.57 -5.39 -0.82
C SER A 79 11.39 -6.07 -0.12
N ILE A 80 10.18 -5.52 -0.24
CA ILE A 80 8.98 -6.08 0.38
C ILE A 80 8.75 -7.53 -0.06
N ASP A 81 8.45 -8.40 0.89
CA ASP A 81 8.02 -9.78 0.67
C ASP A 81 6.60 -10.05 1.18
N THR A 82 6.13 -9.27 2.14
CA THR A 82 4.85 -9.44 2.81
C THR A 82 4.00 -8.18 2.72
N VAL A 83 2.76 -8.34 2.26
CA VAL A 83 1.77 -7.26 2.12
C VAL A 83 0.65 -7.51 3.12
N VAL A 84 0.49 -6.61 4.07
CA VAL A 84 -0.57 -6.66 5.08
C VAL A 84 -1.62 -5.63 4.72
N PHE A 85 -2.85 -6.08 4.55
CA PHE A 85 -4.00 -5.22 4.32
C PHE A 85 -4.83 -5.09 5.59
N ASP A 86 -5.21 -3.87 5.95
CA ASP A 86 -6.36 -3.68 6.81
C ASP A 86 -7.64 -4.04 6.05
N LYS A 87 -8.69 -4.41 6.78
CA LYS A 87 -10.00 -4.74 6.18
C LYS A 87 -10.77 -3.47 5.83
N THR A 88 -11.10 -2.68 6.86
CA THR A 88 -12.10 -1.60 6.79
C THR A 88 -11.54 -0.36 6.09
N GLY A 89 -12.26 0.16 5.07
CA GLY A 89 -11.77 1.32 4.32
C GLY A 89 -10.60 1.04 3.38
N THR A 90 -10.01 -0.16 3.43
CA THR A 90 -8.88 -0.59 2.61
C THR A 90 -9.31 -1.65 1.59
N ILE A 91 -9.48 -2.93 1.97
CA ILE A 91 -10.06 -3.95 1.07
C ILE A 91 -11.54 -3.68 0.83
N THR A 92 -12.24 -3.22 1.85
CA THR A 92 -13.63 -2.79 1.77
C THR A 92 -13.73 -1.28 1.57
N THR A 93 -14.93 -0.80 1.24
CA THR A 93 -15.16 0.63 1.00
C THR A 93 -15.14 1.48 2.26
N GLY A 94 -15.29 0.86 3.44
CA GLY A 94 -15.50 1.52 4.73
C GLY A 94 -16.86 2.21 4.86
N LYS A 95 -17.73 1.98 3.88
CA LYS A 95 -19.09 2.52 3.85
C LYS A 95 -20.08 1.36 3.80
N PRO A 96 -20.73 1.04 4.93
CA PRO A 96 -21.75 0.00 4.93
C PRO A 96 -22.85 0.28 3.89
N GLU A 97 -23.32 -0.76 3.22
CA GLU A 97 -24.42 -0.69 2.26
C GLU A 97 -25.47 -1.75 2.57
N VAL A 98 -26.74 -1.45 2.31
CA VAL A 98 -27.82 -2.43 2.39
C VAL A 98 -27.67 -3.43 1.24
N THR A 99 -27.37 -4.68 1.60
CA THR A 99 -27.16 -5.78 0.64
C THR A 99 -28.44 -6.60 0.41
N TYR A 100 -29.28 -6.79 1.44
CA TYR A 100 -30.55 -7.49 1.36
C TYR A 100 -31.61 -6.78 2.19
N VAL A 101 -32.84 -6.79 1.68
CA VAL A 101 -34.04 -6.49 2.42
C VAL A 101 -34.91 -7.73 2.31
N ILE A 102 -35.32 -8.31 3.43
CA ILE A 102 -36.10 -9.54 3.50
C ILE A 102 -37.39 -9.21 4.23
N GLN A 103 -38.50 -9.31 3.53
CA GLN A 103 -39.83 -9.09 4.07
C GLN A 103 -40.32 -10.30 4.85
N ASN A 104 -41.17 -10.08 5.85
CA ASN A 104 -41.98 -11.09 6.49
C ASN A 104 -43.40 -11.10 5.89
N GLU A 105 -44.19 -12.09 6.20
CA GLU A 105 -45.60 -12.17 5.74
C GLU A 105 -46.38 -10.90 6.11
N GLY A 106 -47.15 -10.38 5.17
CA GLY A 106 -47.95 -9.16 5.33
C GLY A 106 -47.19 -7.84 5.04
N TYR A 107 -45.91 -7.88 4.74
CA TYR A 107 -45.11 -6.71 4.36
C TYR A 107 -44.44 -6.89 3.03
N THR A 108 -44.05 -5.79 2.39
CA THR A 108 -43.23 -5.75 1.17
C THR A 108 -41.80 -5.26 1.53
N GLU A 109 -40.81 -5.58 0.69
CA GLU A 109 -39.44 -5.03 0.84
C GLU A 109 -39.44 -3.51 0.88
N PHE A 110 -40.32 -2.89 0.10
CA PHE A 110 -40.50 -1.44 0.07
C PHE A 110 -40.91 -0.91 1.44
N GLU A 111 -41.93 -1.51 2.07
CA GLU A 111 -42.46 -1.09 3.38
C GLU A 111 -41.42 -1.32 4.49
N VAL A 112 -40.73 -2.46 4.48
CA VAL A 112 -39.64 -2.74 5.45
C VAL A 112 -38.55 -1.66 5.36
N LEU A 113 -38.10 -1.34 4.17
CA LEU A 113 -37.06 -0.33 3.97
C LEU A 113 -37.57 1.09 4.28
N GLN A 114 -38.82 1.39 3.98
CA GLN A 114 -39.45 2.67 4.28
C GLN A 114 -39.57 2.90 5.79
N LEU A 115 -40.07 1.91 6.54
CA LEU A 115 -40.20 1.95 8.01
C LEU A 115 -38.82 2.14 8.65
N ALA A 116 -37.85 1.33 8.24
CA ALA A 116 -36.50 1.41 8.78
C ALA A 116 -35.84 2.74 8.48
N ALA A 117 -35.86 3.19 7.22
CA ALA A 117 -35.22 4.44 6.82
C ALA A 117 -35.84 5.66 7.50
N SER A 118 -37.18 5.67 7.63
CA SER A 118 -37.90 6.74 8.32
C SER A 118 -37.53 6.79 9.80
N THR A 119 -37.42 5.64 10.48
CA THR A 119 -37.00 5.52 11.88
C THR A 119 -35.55 5.96 12.08
N GLU A 120 -34.66 5.62 11.13
CA GLU A 120 -33.21 5.87 11.23
C GLU A 120 -32.77 7.26 10.71
N ILE A 121 -33.70 8.07 10.17
CA ILE A 121 -33.36 9.34 9.49
C ILE A 121 -32.59 10.35 10.35
N LYS A 122 -32.77 10.30 11.67
CA LYS A 122 -32.11 11.16 12.66
C LYS A 122 -30.86 10.52 13.27
N SER A 123 -30.53 9.29 12.90
CA SER A 123 -29.41 8.54 13.47
C SER A 123 -28.11 8.84 12.72
N GLU A 124 -27.05 9.08 13.47
CA GLU A 124 -25.69 9.26 12.92
C GLU A 124 -24.93 7.93 12.74
N HIS A 125 -25.56 6.81 13.14
CA HIS A 125 -24.91 5.50 13.08
C HIS A 125 -24.65 5.08 11.62
N PRO A 126 -23.48 4.51 11.26
CA PRO A 126 -23.15 4.14 9.87
C PRO A 126 -24.16 3.19 9.21
N ILE A 127 -24.73 2.25 9.97
CA ILE A 127 -25.79 1.33 9.50
C ILE A 127 -27.07 2.10 9.16
N ALA A 128 -27.47 3.03 10.03
CA ALA A 128 -28.62 3.87 9.79
C ALA A 128 -28.49 4.69 8.51
N GLN A 129 -27.33 5.33 8.34
CA GLN A 129 -27.04 6.08 7.12
C GLN A 129 -27.05 5.21 5.87
N ALA A 130 -26.63 3.94 5.97
CA ALA A 130 -26.71 2.99 4.87
C ALA A 130 -28.17 2.71 4.47
N ILE A 131 -29.04 2.50 5.44
CA ILE A 131 -30.46 2.26 5.25
C ILE A 131 -31.13 3.49 4.60
N VAL A 132 -30.89 4.68 5.15
CA VAL A 132 -31.43 5.94 4.63
C VAL A 132 -30.94 6.21 3.20
N ARG A 133 -29.63 6.01 2.92
CA ARG A 133 -29.09 6.15 1.57
C ARG A 133 -29.78 5.20 0.57
N LYS A 134 -29.97 3.93 0.96
CA LYS A 134 -30.64 2.94 0.09
C LYS A 134 -32.06 3.36 -0.23
N ALA A 135 -32.83 3.82 0.75
CA ALA A 135 -34.19 4.31 0.56
C ALA A 135 -34.22 5.55 -0.34
N SER A 136 -33.30 6.50 -0.14
CA SER A 136 -33.17 7.69 -0.99
C SER A 136 -32.83 7.36 -2.44
N HIS A 137 -31.92 6.41 -2.68
CA HIS A 137 -31.59 5.91 -4.02
C HIS A 137 -32.79 5.30 -4.76
N LEU A 138 -33.67 4.63 -4.01
CA LEU A 138 -34.90 4.04 -4.55
C LEU A 138 -36.06 5.03 -4.57
N SER A 139 -35.82 6.31 -4.22
CA SER A 139 -36.84 7.35 -4.16
C SER A 139 -38.03 6.99 -3.26
N ILE A 140 -37.77 6.26 -2.17
CA ILE A 140 -38.79 5.87 -1.20
C ILE A 140 -39.17 7.08 -0.36
N PRO A 141 -40.46 7.47 -0.30
CA PRO A 141 -40.89 8.61 0.49
C PRO A 141 -40.77 8.29 1.99
N MET A 142 -40.20 9.22 2.76
CA MET A 142 -40.07 9.08 4.21
C MET A 142 -41.40 9.33 4.92
N LEU A 143 -41.69 8.50 5.92
CA LEU A 143 -42.87 8.63 6.78
C LEU A 143 -42.65 9.73 7.83
N ASN A 144 -43.68 10.38 8.24
CA ASN A 144 -43.61 11.37 9.33
C ASN A 144 -43.59 10.64 10.69
N ILE A 145 -42.41 10.38 11.20
CA ILE A 145 -42.16 9.63 12.43
C ILE A 145 -42.19 10.57 13.63
N SER A 146 -42.86 10.18 14.68
CA SER A 146 -42.85 10.80 16.02
C SER A 146 -42.05 9.93 17.02
N GLU A 147 -41.75 10.47 18.19
CA GLU A 147 -41.18 9.75 19.35
C GLU A 147 -39.86 9.01 19.03
N PHE A 148 -38.87 9.72 18.48
CA PHE A 148 -37.55 9.18 18.23
C PHE A 148 -36.79 8.94 19.56
N ASN A 149 -36.47 7.67 19.86
CA ASN A 149 -35.74 7.27 21.07
C ASN A 149 -34.62 6.28 20.72
N SER A 150 -33.37 6.69 20.89
CA SER A 150 -32.21 5.82 20.64
C SER A 150 -31.84 5.05 21.89
N ILE A 151 -31.77 3.71 21.77
CA ILE A 151 -31.36 2.79 22.85
C ILE A 151 -29.92 2.35 22.54
N SER A 152 -28.97 2.89 23.30
CA SER A 152 -27.53 2.66 23.06
C SER A 152 -27.17 1.19 22.93
N GLY A 153 -26.54 0.81 21.84
CA GLY A 153 -26.09 -0.56 21.54
C GLY A 153 -27.21 -1.53 21.12
N HIS A 154 -28.47 -1.07 21.01
CA HIS A 154 -29.65 -1.92 20.81
C HIS A 154 -30.41 -1.56 19.52
N GLY A 155 -30.72 -0.30 19.33
CA GLY A 155 -31.49 0.18 18.18
C GLY A 155 -32.27 1.45 18.47
N ILE A 156 -33.28 1.70 17.65
CA ILE A 156 -34.11 2.90 17.71
C ILE A 156 -35.57 2.48 17.82
N VAL A 157 -36.27 3.16 18.70
CA VAL A 157 -37.74 3.10 18.82
C VAL A 157 -38.35 4.40 18.32
N SER A 158 -39.39 4.29 17.53
CA SER A 158 -40.14 5.42 17.01
C SER A 158 -41.63 5.09 16.95
N SER A 159 -42.46 6.06 16.56
CA SER A 159 -43.91 5.86 16.43
C SER A 159 -44.42 6.42 15.10
N TYR A 160 -45.27 5.66 14.41
CA TYR A 160 -45.95 6.06 13.18
C TYR A 160 -47.42 5.64 13.23
N LEU A 161 -48.33 6.59 13.07
CA LEU A 161 -49.79 6.35 13.17
C LEU A 161 -50.18 5.63 14.48
N ASN A 162 -49.59 6.03 15.59
CA ASN A 162 -49.74 5.42 16.92
C ASN A 162 -49.26 3.95 17.01
N LYS A 163 -48.55 3.44 16.00
CA LYS A 163 -47.89 2.13 16.07
C LYS A 163 -46.42 2.33 16.41
N ARG A 164 -45.94 1.55 17.35
CA ARG A 164 -44.52 1.55 17.76
C ARG A 164 -43.68 0.82 16.70
N ILE A 165 -42.59 1.42 16.28
CA ILE A 165 -41.61 0.81 15.36
C ILE A 165 -40.30 0.65 16.11
N PHE A 166 -39.70 -0.52 16.03
CA PHE A 166 -38.32 -0.76 16.51
C PHE A 166 -37.44 -1.20 15.34
N VAL A 167 -36.28 -0.58 15.25
CA VAL A 167 -35.21 -0.94 14.26
C VAL A 167 -33.94 -1.17 15.05
N GLY A 168 -33.38 -2.40 15.01
CA GLY A 168 -32.21 -2.69 15.81
C GLY A 168 -31.67 -4.11 15.71
N SER A 169 -30.78 -4.47 16.64
CA SER A 169 -30.14 -5.78 16.68
C SER A 169 -31.13 -6.92 16.95
N PRO A 170 -31.02 -8.05 16.25
CA PRO A 170 -31.84 -9.22 16.51
C PRO A 170 -31.63 -9.86 17.90
N ARG A 171 -30.50 -9.53 18.55
CA ARG A 171 -30.19 -10.05 19.91
C ARG A 171 -30.94 -9.34 21.01
N VAL A 172 -31.60 -8.25 20.72
CA VAL A 172 -32.26 -7.42 21.70
C VAL A 172 -33.77 -7.55 21.55
N ASN A 173 -34.35 -8.34 22.43
CA ASN A 173 -35.77 -8.52 22.53
C ASN A 173 -36.37 -7.45 23.46
N HIS A 174 -36.38 -6.17 23.02
CA HIS A 174 -36.89 -5.05 23.82
C HIS A 174 -38.39 -4.83 23.69
N THR A 175 -39.06 -5.56 22.80
CA THR A 175 -40.49 -5.49 22.60
C THR A 175 -41.12 -6.79 23.06
N ASN A 176 -41.64 -6.83 24.25
CA ASN A 176 -42.60 -7.84 24.80
C ASN A 176 -42.31 -9.33 24.52
N ASN A 177 -41.05 -9.78 24.47
CA ASN A 177 -40.69 -11.20 24.22
C ASN A 177 -41.25 -11.81 22.91
N VAL A 178 -41.41 -11.04 21.87
CA VAL A 178 -41.83 -11.57 20.56
C VAL A 178 -40.75 -12.48 20.01
N PRO A 179 -40.99 -13.79 19.87
CA PRO A 179 -39.98 -14.71 19.33
C PRO A 179 -39.80 -14.46 17.83
N ILE A 180 -38.57 -14.35 17.40
CA ILE A 180 -38.24 -14.31 15.96
C ILE A 180 -38.62 -15.67 15.37
N PRO A 181 -39.45 -15.75 14.31
CA PRO A 181 -39.78 -17.01 13.63
C PRO A 181 -38.54 -17.83 13.23
N ALA A 182 -38.60 -19.15 13.37
CA ALA A 182 -37.44 -20.03 13.07
C ALA A 182 -36.86 -19.84 11.68
N ILE A 183 -37.71 -19.53 10.69
CA ILE A 183 -37.29 -19.23 9.32
C ILE A 183 -36.41 -17.96 9.28
N LEU A 184 -36.81 -16.89 9.97
CA LEU A 184 -36.03 -15.66 10.03
C LEU A 184 -34.77 -15.83 10.89
N GLN A 185 -34.80 -16.64 11.97
CA GLN A 185 -33.61 -16.98 12.75
C GLN A 185 -32.55 -17.69 11.92
N SER A 186 -32.95 -18.67 11.11
CA SER A 186 -32.01 -19.35 10.21
C SER A 186 -31.42 -18.41 9.17
N LYS A 187 -32.23 -17.46 8.67
CA LYS A 187 -31.77 -16.47 7.70
C LYS A 187 -30.81 -15.44 8.33
N ILE A 188 -31.07 -15.03 9.58
CA ILE A 188 -30.13 -14.19 10.35
C ILE A 188 -28.79 -14.91 10.48
N ALA A 189 -28.80 -16.19 10.91
CA ALA A 189 -27.58 -16.97 11.09
C ALA A 189 -26.79 -17.15 9.76
N GLU A 190 -27.49 -17.37 8.65
CA GLU A 190 -26.88 -17.40 7.30
C GLU A 190 -26.22 -16.09 6.95
N LEU A 191 -26.93 -14.97 7.10
CA LEU A 191 -26.41 -13.63 6.78
C LEU A 191 -25.24 -13.21 7.67
N GLU A 192 -25.32 -13.52 8.98
CA GLU A 192 -24.22 -13.28 9.92
C GLU A 192 -22.99 -14.13 9.58
N SER A 193 -23.17 -15.37 9.09
CA SER A 193 -22.07 -16.22 8.65
C SER A 193 -21.37 -15.67 7.41
N ASP A 194 -22.09 -14.87 6.58
CA ASP A 194 -21.58 -14.14 5.42
C ASP A 194 -21.00 -12.76 5.76
N ALA A 195 -20.67 -12.51 7.03
CA ALA A 195 -20.11 -11.25 7.51
C ALA A 195 -21.04 -10.03 7.35
N LYS A 196 -22.37 -10.24 7.32
CA LYS A 196 -23.34 -9.16 7.26
C LYS A 196 -23.86 -8.82 8.64
N THR A 197 -24.12 -7.55 8.90
CA THR A 197 -24.84 -7.11 10.10
C THR A 197 -26.32 -7.11 9.78
N VAL A 198 -27.10 -7.84 10.58
CA VAL A 198 -28.55 -7.91 10.39
C VAL A 198 -29.25 -6.98 11.37
N VAL A 199 -30.18 -6.20 10.83
CA VAL A 199 -31.09 -5.31 11.55
C VAL A 199 -32.50 -5.87 11.39
N VAL A 200 -33.23 -5.97 12.48
CA VAL A 200 -34.64 -6.41 12.51
C VAL A 200 -35.55 -5.18 12.59
N VAL A 201 -36.64 -5.20 11.83
CA VAL A 201 -37.67 -4.17 11.83
C VAL A 201 -38.93 -4.76 12.43
N PHE A 202 -39.38 -4.22 13.57
CA PHE A 202 -40.64 -4.57 14.23
C PHE A 202 -41.63 -3.44 14.08
N VAL A 203 -42.91 -3.82 13.99
CA VAL A 203 -44.06 -2.92 14.07
C VAL A 203 -44.98 -3.51 15.16
N GLU A 204 -45.09 -2.82 16.32
CA GLU A 204 -45.74 -3.37 17.51
C GLU A 204 -45.08 -4.71 17.92
N ASP A 205 -45.89 -5.76 17.98
CA ASP A 205 -45.48 -7.12 18.32
C ASP A 205 -45.22 -8.00 17.08
N ASP A 206 -45.15 -7.42 15.88
CA ASP A 206 -44.93 -8.16 14.64
C ASP A 206 -43.61 -7.80 13.99
N ILE A 207 -42.99 -8.77 13.32
CA ILE A 207 -41.72 -8.57 12.57
C ILE A 207 -42.08 -8.20 11.16
N ALA A 208 -41.80 -6.97 10.75
CA ALA A 208 -41.97 -6.55 9.37
C ALA A 208 -40.92 -7.17 8.43
N GLY A 209 -39.69 -7.33 8.92
CA GLY A 209 -38.60 -7.95 8.12
C GLY A 209 -37.20 -7.73 8.67
N LEU A 210 -36.21 -8.10 7.84
CA LEU A 210 -34.79 -8.00 8.11
C LEU A 210 -34.10 -7.12 7.07
N ILE A 211 -33.11 -6.36 7.50
CA ILE A 211 -32.22 -5.61 6.61
C ILE A 211 -30.78 -6.07 6.88
N ALA A 212 -30.11 -6.59 5.87
CA ALA A 212 -28.71 -6.95 5.96
C ALA A 212 -27.84 -5.83 5.41
N VAL A 213 -26.87 -5.41 6.21
CA VAL A 213 -25.91 -4.36 5.90
C VAL A 213 -24.51 -4.96 5.96
N ALA A 214 -23.70 -4.71 4.95
CA ALA A 214 -22.31 -5.13 4.93
C ALA A 214 -21.41 -4.01 4.41
N ASP A 215 -20.17 -4.02 4.87
CA ASP A 215 -19.11 -3.24 4.25
C ASP A 215 -18.63 -3.98 2.99
N THR A 216 -18.91 -3.41 1.84
CA THR A 216 -18.71 -4.08 0.56
C THR A 216 -17.23 -4.08 0.16
N MET A 217 -16.77 -5.20 -0.37
CA MET A 217 -15.42 -5.31 -0.90
C MET A 217 -15.28 -4.40 -2.15
N ARG A 218 -14.13 -3.74 -2.29
CA ARG A 218 -13.83 -2.92 -3.46
C ARG A 218 -13.77 -3.79 -4.72
N GLU A 219 -14.29 -3.27 -5.81
CA GLU A 219 -14.43 -3.97 -7.10
C GLU A 219 -13.14 -4.62 -7.59
N ASN A 220 -12.01 -3.96 -7.38
CA ASN A 220 -10.70 -4.43 -7.85
C ASN A 220 -9.89 -5.21 -6.80
N ALA A 221 -10.42 -5.45 -5.59
CA ALA A 221 -9.66 -6.03 -4.50
C ALA A 221 -9.14 -7.44 -4.84
N GLN A 222 -10.02 -8.32 -5.32
CA GLN A 222 -9.65 -9.69 -5.69
C GLN A 222 -8.58 -9.72 -6.79
N HIS A 223 -8.72 -8.88 -7.81
CA HIS A 223 -7.74 -8.79 -8.89
C HIS A 223 -6.36 -8.32 -8.38
N VAL A 224 -6.34 -7.27 -7.56
CA VAL A 224 -5.09 -6.73 -7.01
C VAL A 224 -4.40 -7.75 -6.12
N ILE A 225 -5.14 -8.44 -5.27
CA ILE A 225 -4.59 -9.48 -4.39
C ILE A 225 -4.02 -10.63 -5.21
N TYR A 226 -4.73 -11.10 -6.24
CA TYR A 226 -4.24 -12.11 -7.16
C TYR A 226 -2.91 -11.71 -7.82
N GLU A 227 -2.80 -10.48 -8.34
CA GLU A 227 -1.57 -9.96 -8.94
C GLU A 227 -0.39 -9.95 -7.95
N ILE A 228 -0.66 -9.51 -6.70
CA ILE A 228 0.38 -9.47 -5.64
C ILE A 228 0.87 -10.89 -5.32
N GLN A 229 -0.04 -11.85 -5.13
CA GLN A 229 0.30 -13.22 -4.74
C GLN A 229 0.97 -13.99 -5.88
N HIS A 230 0.41 -13.96 -7.08
CA HIS A 230 0.81 -14.84 -8.18
C HIS A 230 1.88 -14.23 -9.11
N LYS A 231 1.73 -12.95 -9.48
CA LYS A 231 2.70 -12.30 -10.37
C LYS A 231 3.88 -11.67 -9.62
N MET A 232 3.60 -10.99 -8.51
CA MET A 232 4.67 -10.38 -7.71
C MET A 232 5.29 -11.35 -6.71
N LYS A 233 4.67 -12.52 -6.48
CA LYS A 233 5.11 -13.60 -5.56
C LYS A 233 5.36 -13.09 -4.14
N LYS A 234 4.40 -12.35 -3.59
CA LYS A 234 4.46 -11.81 -2.23
C LYS A 234 3.38 -12.46 -1.36
N ASP A 235 3.69 -12.66 -0.09
CA ASP A 235 2.71 -13.09 0.90
C ASP A 235 1.68 -11.98 1.12
N VAL A 236 0.40 -12.34 1.22
CA VAL A 236 -0.69 -11.41 1.54
C VAL A 236 -1.36 -11.85 2.83
N ILE A 237 -1.53 -10.91 3.75
CA ILE A 237 -2.17 -11.10 5.07
C ILE A 237 -3.31 -10.08 5.18
N LEU A 238 -4.48 -10.53 5.62
CA LEU A 238 -5.59 -9.67 6.02
C LEU A 238 -5.56 -9.48 7.54
N MET A 239 -5.54 -8.25 8.00
CA MET A 239 -5.57 -7.88 9.42
C MET A 239 -6.84 -7.10 9.74
N SER A 240 -7.54 -7.44 10.81
CA SER A 240 -8.75 -6.73 11.23
C SER A 240 -9.02 -6.90 12.73
N GLY A 241 -9.69 -5.90 13.29
CA GLY A 241 -10.24 -5.96 14.66
C GLY A 241 -11.54 -6.76 14.79
N ASP A 242 -12.14 -7.16 13.68
CA ASP A 242 -13.39 -7.90 13.68
C ASP A 242 -13.20 -9.35 14.13
N ASN A 243 -14.32 -10.01 14.47
CA ASN A 243 -14.33 -11.41 14.83
C ASN A 243 -13.86 -12.31 13.68
N GLU A 244 -13.34 -13.48 14.03
CA GLU A 244 -12.74 -14.44 13.10
C GLU A 244 -13.68 -14.83 11.94
N LYS A 245 -14.98 -15.03 12.20
CA LYS A 245 -15.96 -15.42 11.17
C LYS A 245 -16.09 -14.35 10.09
N THR A 246 -16.25 -13.09 10.51
CA THR A 246 -16.38 -11.94 9.60
C THR A 246 -15.12 -11.76 8.75
N VAL A 247 -13.94 -11.83 9.37
CA VAL A 247 -12.66 -11.64 8.67
C VAL A 247 -12.41 -12.78 7.68
N ASN A 248 -12.69 -14.04 8.08
CA ASN A 248 -12.55 -15.21 7.21
C ASN A 248 -13.51 -15.17 6.00
N ALA A 249 -14.74 -14.66 6.17
CA ALA A 249 -15.67 -14.51 5.06
C ALA A 249 -15.13 -13.50 4.00
N ILE A 250 -14.62 -12.36 4.42
CA ILE A 250 -13.99 -11.37 3.53
C ILE A 250 -12.69 -11.92 2.92
N ALA A 251 -11.85 -12.60 3.71
CA ALA A 251 -10.62 -13.22 3.22
C ALA A 251 -10.89 -14.25 2.14
N LYS A 252 -11.92 -15.09 2.31
CA LYS A 252 -12.36 -16.06 1.29
C LYS A 252 -12.80 -15.37 0.01
N GLN A 253 -13.60 -14.30 0.11
CA GLN A 253 -14.01 -13.51 -1.07
C GLN A 253 -12.80 -12.86 -1.76
N ALA A 254 -11.82 -12.37 -0.99
CA ALA A 254 -10.61 -11.74 -1.51
C ALA A 254 -9.52 -12.75 -1.93
N CYS A 255 -9.72 -14.06 -1.75
CA CYS A 255 -8.72 -15.12 -1.98
C CYS A 255 -7.45 -14.94 -1.14
N ILE A 256 -7.58 -14.50 0.12
CA ILE A 256 -6.49 -14.37 1.08
C ILE A 256 -6.50 -15.56 2.02
N MET A 257 -5.35 -16.27 2.13
CA MET A 257 -5.23 -17.46 2.97
C MET A 257 -4.79 -17.15 4.41
N LYS A 258 -4.05 -16.07 4.61
CA LYS A 258 -3.50 -15.69 5.93
C LYS A 258 -4.30 -14.56 6.52
N VAL A 259 -4.82 -14.77 7.74
CA VAL A 259 -5.72 -13.85 8.43
C VAL A 259 -5.23 -13.60 9.85
N LEU A 260 -5.31 -12.36 10.29
CA LEU A 260 -5.12 -11.93 11.68
C LEU A 260 -6.40 -11.21 12.11
N SER A 261 -7.29 -11.93 12.81
CA SER A 261 -8.56 -11.43 13.33
C SER A 261 -8.43 -10.94 14.77
N GLU A 262 -9.42 -10.18 15.26
CA GLU A 262 -9.52 -9.69 16.65
C GLU A 262 -8.31 -8.84 17.09
N VAL A 263 -7.59 -8.25 16.14
CA VAL A 263 -6.42 -7.39 16.41
C VAL A 263 -6.90 -5.97 16.68
N ARG A 264 -6.86 -5.58 17.95
CA ARG A 264 -7.19 -4.21 18.36
C ARG A 264 -6.26 -3.19 17.71
N PRO A 265 -6.69 -1.93 17.49
CA PRO A 265 -5.87 -0.90 16.84
C PRO A 265 -4.47 -0.75 17.46
N GLU A 266 -4.37 -0.78 18.79
CA GLU A 266 -3.12 -0.64 19.52
C GLU A 266 -2.18 -1.85 19.32
N ALA A 267 -2.75 -3.04 19.05
CA ALA A 267 -2.01 -4.28 18.85
C ALA A 267 -1.53 -4.46 17.39
N LYS A 268 -2.09 -3.73 16.42
CA LYS A 268 -1.72 -3.87 15.00
C LYS A 268 -0.22 -3.60 14.76
N ALA A 269 0.33 -2.57 15.39
CA ALA A 269 1.76 -2.27 15.29
C ALA A 269 2.63 -3.40 15.85
N LEU A 270 2.18 -4.07 16.92
CA LEU A 270 2.90 -5.19 17.51
C LEU A 270 2.88 -6.42 16.58
N GLU A 271 1.76 -6.70 15.90
CA GLU A 271 1.69 -7.79 14.92
C GLU A 271 2.62 -7.52 13.71
N ILE A 272 2.68 -6.28 13.21
CA ILE A 272 3.66 -5.89 12.19
C ILE A 272 5.09 -6.14 12.68
N LYS A 273 5.40 -5.73 13.93
CA LYS A 273 6.73 -5.95 14.52
C LYS A 273 7.08 -7.43 14.63
N LYS A 274 6.14 -8.29 15.03
CA LYS A 274 6.35 -9.74 15.07
C LYS A 274 6.73 -10.32 13.70
N LEU A 275 6.09 -9.84 12.63
CA LEU A 275 6.45 -10.24 11.26
C LEU A 275 7.87 -9.77 10.89
N GLN A 276 8.24 -8.55 11.27
CA GLN A 276 9.58 -8.01 11.04
C GLN A 276 10.65 -8.77 11.84
N ASP A 277 10.36 -9.14 13.09
CA ASP A 277 11.26 -9.94 13.95
C ASP A 277 11.49 -11.36 13.37
N GLN A 278 10.58 -11.87 12.55
CA GLN A 278 10.74 -13.09 11.75
C GLN A 278 11.58 -12.89 10.48
N GLY A 279 12.14 -11.70 10.27
CA GLY A 279 12.95 -11.35 9.10
C GLY A 279 12.11 -10.94 7.86
N ARG A 280 10.79 -10.74 8.01
CA ARG A 280 9.92 -10.31 6.92
C ARG A 280 10.09 -8.81 6.63
N LYS A 281 10.01 -8.45 5.35
CA LYS A 281 9.93 -7.07 4.89
C LYS A 281 8.49 -6.72 4.60
N VAL A 282 7.90 -5.92 5.48
CA VAL A 282 6.44 -5.72 5.55
C VAL A 282 6.03 -4.37 4.96
N VAL A 283 5.08 -4.40 4.03
CA VAL A 283 4.27 -3.22 3.73
C VAL A 283 2.90 -3.35 4.40
N MET A 284 2.49 -2.34 5.14
CA MET A 284 1.14 -2.21 5.71
C MET A 284 0.33 -1.24 4.88
N ILE A 285 -0.91 -1.63 4.54
CA ILE A 285 -1.87 -0.82 3.78
C ILE A 285 -3.11 -0.62 4.63
N GLY A 286 -3.47 0.64 4.89
CA GLY A 286 -4.57 1.00 5.77
C GLY A 286 -5.20 2.35 5.40
N ASP A 287 -6.26 2.75 6.10
CA ASP A 287 -6.96 4.02 5.89
C ASP A 287 -6.26 5.24 6.54
N GLY A 288 -5.26 4.98 7.38
CA GLY A 288 -4.46 6.00 8.06
C GLY A 288 -5.07 6.58 9.34
N ILE A 289 -6.32 6.31 9.65
CA ILE A 289 -6.99 6.85 10.85
C ILE A 289 -6.75 5.90 12.03
N ASN A 290 -7.17 4.64 11.88
CA ASN A 290 -7.06 3.62 12.91
C ASN A 290 -5.73 2.85 12.86
N ASP A 291 -5.03 2.93 11.73
CA ASP A 291 -3.84 2.14 11.43
C ASP A 291 -2.53 2.94 11.52
N ALA A 292 -2.57 4.21 11.93
CA ALA A 292 -1.41 5.09 11.97
C ALA A 292 -0.18 4.48 12.66
N PRO A 293 -0.30 3.83 13.84
CA PRO A 293 0.83 3.17 14.49
C PRO A 293 1.38 1.99 13.67
N ALA A 294 0.51 1.19 13.03
CA ALA A 294 0.91 0.05 12.21
C ALA A 294 1.58 0.49 10.90
N LEU A 295 1.06 1.55 10.26
CA LEU A 295 1.64 2.17 9.06
C LEU A 295 3.04 2.71 9.34
N THR A 296 3.23 3.33 10.50
CA THR A 296 4.54 3.86 10.92
C THR A 296 5.53 2.74 11.28
N GLN A 297 5.06 1.65 11.90
CA GLN A 297 5.88 0.51 12.29
C GLN A 297 6.39 -0.29 11.09
N ALA A 298 5.60 -0.43 10.03
CA ALA A 298 5.96 -1.21 8.85
C ALA A 298 7.20 -0.65 8.12
N ASP A 299 7.95 -1.51 7.40
CA ASP A 299 9.08 -1.06 6.56
C ASP A 299 8.60 0.00 5.54
N VAL A 300 7.39 -0.18 5.01
CA VAL A 300 6.68 0.86 4.26
C VAL A 300 5.20 0.85 4.64
N GLY A 301 4.68 1.98 5.12
CA GLY A 301 3.23 2.18 5.33
C GLY A 301 2.59 2.88 4.14
N ILE A 302 1.54 2.31 3.58
CA ILE A 302 0.76 2.90 2.49
C ILE A 302 -0.60 3.32 3.04
N ALA A 303 -0.86 4.63 3.10
CA ALA A 303 -2.15 5.15 3.48
C ALA A 303 -3.06 5.28 2.25
N MET A 304 -4.27 4.73 2.35
CA MET A 304 -5.32 4.90 1.34
C MET A 304 -5.90 6.31 1.47
N GLY A 305 -5.67 7.14 0.47
CA GLY A 305 -6.04 8.55 0.54
C GLY A 305 -7.54 8.79 0.55
N SER A 306 -8.00 9.34 1.64
CA SER A 306 -9.27 10.08 1.73
C SER A 306 -9.02 11.60 1.87
N GLY A 307 -7.77 12.06 1.70
CA GLY A 307 -7.41 13.49 1.85
C GLY A 307 -7.42 13.99 3.31
N THR A 308 -7.51 13.09 4.29
CA THR A 308 -7.43 13.49 5.70
C THR A 308 -5.98 13.79 6.09
N ASP A 309 -5.77 14.82 6.91
CA ASP A 309 -4.44 15.19 7.40
C ASP A 309 -3.76 14.05 8.17
N ILE A 310 -4.55 13.19 8.82
CA ILE A 310 -4.06 12.02 9.58
C ILE A 310 -3.47 10.97 8.63
N ALA A 311 -4.16 10.62 7.54
CA ALA A 311 -3.63 9.71 6.54
C ALA A 311 -2.37 10.28 5.87
N MET A 312 -2.38 11.59 5.60
CA MET A 312 -1.24 12.32 5.07
C MET A 312 -0.04 12.32 6.03
N SER A 313 -0.24 12.28 7.35
CA SER A 313 0.86 12.29 8.33
C SER A 313 1.44 10.92 8.62
N SER A 314 0.62 9.87 8.70
CA SER A 314 1.00 8.54 9.18
C SER A 314 1.59 7.63 8.11
N GLY A 315 1.15 7.71 6.85
CA GLY A 315 1.69 6.86 5.78
C GLY A 315 3.05 7.33 5.26
N HIS A 316 3.94 6.42 4.94
CA HIS A 316 5.20 6.67 4.22
C HIS A 316 4.94 6.93 2.73
N VAL A 317 3.91 6.29 2.22
CA VAL A 317 3.35 6.46 0.88
C VAL A 317 1.86 6.77 1.04
N VAL A 318 1.35 7.72 0.27
CA VAL A 318 -0.07 8.10 0.30
C VAL A 318 -0.64 7.96 -1.11
N LEU A 319 -1.72 7.18 -1.22
CA LEU A 319 -2.50 7.07 -2.45
C LEU A 319 -3.54 8.18 -2.46
N MET A 320 -3.46 9.12 -3.41
CA MET A 320 -4.39 10.25 -3.50
C MET A 320 -5.81 9.85 -3.92
N LYS A 321 -5.95 8.67 -4.50
CA LYS A 321 -7.23 8.04 -4.83
C LYS A 321 -7.34 6.73 -4.07
N ALA A 322 -8.53 6.41 -3.59
CA ALA A 322 -8.80 5.15 -2.90
C ALA A 322 -8.96 3.98 -3.91
N ASP A 323 -7.96 3.79 -4.77
CA ASP A 323 -7.92 2.76 -5.81
C ASP A 323 -6.79 1.77 -5.52
N LEU A 324 -7.16 0.53 -5.22
CA LEU A 324 -6.21 -0.54 -4.88
C LEU A 324 -5.22 -0.85 -6.02
N ARG A 325 -5.55 -0.56 -7.27
CA ARG A 325 -4.62 -0.77 -8.41
C ARG A 325 -3.36 0.08 -8.27
N GLN A 326 -3.43 1.23 -7.60
CA GLN A 326 -2.26 2.05 -7.32
C GLN A 326 -1.22 1.33 -6.47
N ILE A 327 -1.62 0.33 -5.66
CA ILE A 327 -0.69 -0.49 -4.86
C ILE A 327 0.25 -1.29 -5.77
N LEU A 328 -0.30 -1.91 -6.83
CA LEU A 328 0.50 -2.63 -7.83
C LEU A 328 1.54 -1.71 -8.46
N TYR A 329 1.10 -0.50 -8.83
CA TYR A 329 1.99 0.50 -9.40
C TYR A 329 3.09 0.93 -8.43
N VAL A 330 2.75 1.16 -7.15
CA VAL A 330 3.71 1.55 -6.10
C VAL A 330 4.79 0.48 -5.91
N LEU A 331 4.38 -0.78 -5.82
CA LEU A 331 5.32 -1.90 -5.68
C LEU A 331 6.22 -2.06 -6.91
N ASP A 332 5.65 -1.85 -8.10
CA ASP A 332 6.39 -1.99 -9.36
C ASP A 332 7.36 -0.83 -9.60
N ILE A 333 6.97 0.43 -9.36
CA ILE A 333 7.87 1.59 -9.50
C ILE A 333 9.06 1.51 -8.54
N GLY A 334 8.86 1.00 -7.32
CA GLY A 334 9.93 0.75 -6.37
C GLY A 334 10.94 -0.26 -6.91
N LYS A 335 10.46 -1.42 -7.35
CA LYS A 335 11.29 -2.48 -7.97
C LYS A 335 12.02 -2.00 -9.23
N TYR A 336 11.31 -1.27 -10.10
CA TYR A 336 11.89 -0.72 -11.34
C TYR A 336 12.99 0.31 -11.07
N SER A 337 12.73 1.24 -10.14
CA SER A 337 13.72 2.25 -9.73
C SER A 337 14.97 1.60 -9.16
N MET A 338 14.84 0.62 -8.29
CA MET A 338 15.98 -0.10 -7.73
C MET A 338 16.75 -0.90 -8.80
N LYS A 339 16.04 -1.50 -9.76
CA LYS A 339 16.69 -2.15 -10.92
C LYS A 339 17.56 -1.15 -11.71
N LYS A 340 17.07 0.08 -11.94
CA LYS A 340 17.83 1.14 -12.63
C LYS A 340 19.05 1.59 -11.83
N ILE A 341 18.91 1.74 -10.51
CA ILE A 341 20.05 2.06 -9.63
C ILE A 341 21.11 0.97 -9.73
N LYS A 342 20.74 -0.32 -9.61
CA LYS A 342 21.68 -1.45 -9.71
C LYS A 342 22.36 -1.49 -11.10
N GLN A 343 21.62 -1.23 -12.18
CA GLN A 343 22.19 -1.15 -13.53
C GLN A 343 23.21 -0.02 -13.64
N ASN A 344 22.90 1.18 -13.14
CA ASN A 344 23.81 2.32 -13.16
C ASN A 344 25.09 2.04 -12.37
N LEU A 345 24.97 1.45 -11.20
CA LEU A 345 26.13 1.05 -10.40
C LEU A 345 26.98 0.01 -11.12
N ALA A 346 26.37 -1.03 -11.69
CA ALA A 346 27.10 -2.06 -12.44
C ALA A 346 27.83 -1.49 -13.65
N MET A 347 27.19 -0.59 -14.42
CA MET A 347 27.81 0.09 -15.57
C MET A 347 29.01 0.94 -15.14
N SER A 348 28.85 1.73 -14.06
CA SER A 348 29.91 2.58 -13.55
C SER A 348 31.09 1.78 -12.99
N PHE A 349 30.83 0.73 -12.23
CA PHE A 349 31.89 -0.14 -11.71
C PHE A 349 32.63 -0.87 -12.83
N ALA A 350 31.92 -1.39 -13.83
CA ALA A 350 32.53 -2.04 -14.99
C ALA A 350 33.41 -1.06 -15.78
N TYR A 351 32.92 0.16 -16.03
CA TYR A 351 33.69 1.22 -16.67
C TYR A 351 34.96 1.53 -15.85
N ASN A 352 34.83 1.82 -14.55
CA ASN A 352 35.99 2.17 -13.72
C ASN A 352 37.01 1.03 -13.64
N PHE A 353 36.56 -0.23 -13.54
CA PHE A 353 37.43 -1.39 -13.51
C PHE A 353 38.31 -1.45 -14.76
N VAL A 354 37.70 -1.34 -15.95
CA VAL A 354 38.46 -1.37 -17.23
C VAL A 354 39.38 -0.17 -17.36
N THR A 355 38.89 1.03 -17.07
CA THR A 355 39.65 2.26 -17.25
C THR A 355 40.81 2.41 -16.26
N ILE A 356 40.67 1.91 -15.00
CA ILE A 356 41.76 1.87 -14.03
C ILE A 356 42.93 0.98 -14.55
N LEU A 357 42.60 -0.19 -15.11
CA LEU A 357 43.63 -1.07 -15.69
C LEU A 357 44.35 -0.41 -16.87
N LEU A 358 43.62 0.27 -17.75
CA LEU A 358 44.20 1.03 -18.87
C LEU A 358 45.04 2.21 -18.35
N ALA A 359 44.58 2.95 -17.36
CA ALA A 359 45.27 4.06 -16.73
C ALA A 359 46.55 3.64 -16.00
N ALA A 360 46.54 2.45 -15.36
CA ALA A 360 47.69 1.85 -14.72
C ALA A 360 48.78 1.41 -15.73
N GLY A 361 48.53 1.52 -17.04
CA GLY A 361 49.48 1.28 -18.09
C GLY A 361 49.54 -0.17 -18.60
N VAL A 362 48.53 -1.00 -18.33
CA VAL A 362 48.49 -2.39 -18.80
C VAL A 362 48.60 -2.45 -20.34
N LEU A 363 47.94 -1.53 -21.04
CA LEU A 363 47.97 -1.48 -22.51
C LEU A 363 49.36 -1.08 -23.05
N TYR A 364 50.11 -0.22 -22.34
CA TYR A 364 51.46 0.16 -22.69
C TYR A 364 52.43 -1.04 -22.67
N ASN A 365 52.30 -1.92 -21.69
CA ASN A 365 53.09 -3.17 -21.62
C ASN A 365 52.84 -4.09 -22.82
N ILE A 366 51.68 -4.02 -23.45
CA ILE A 366 51.30 -4.88 -24.58
C ILE A 366 51.71 -4.22 -25.91
N THR A 367 51.52 -2.90 -26.04
CA THR A 367 51.67 -2.19 -27.31
C THR A 367 52.94 -1.34 -27.45
N ASN A 368 53.63 -1.11 -26.33
CA ASN A 368 54.81 -0.20 -26.21
C ASN A 368 54.53 1.25 -26.64
N SER A 369 53.28 1.66 -26.81
CA SER A 369 52.97 2.98 -27.37
C SER A 369 51.71 3.64 -26.79
N LEU A 370 50.70 2.87 -26.38
CA LEU A 370 49.42 3.40 -25.99
C LEU A 370 49.31 3.59 -24.49
N VAL A 371 49.20 4.86 -24.05
CA VAL A 371 48.88 5.25 -22.66
C VAL A 371 47.59 6.02 -22.64
N LEU A 372 46.73 5.69 -21.71
CA LEU A 372 45.52 6.48 -21.47
C LEU A 372 45.95 7.82 -20.86
N THR A 373 45.76 8.91 -21.57
CA THR A 373 46.05 10.26 -21.08
C THR A 373 44.89 10.75 -20.18
N PRO A 374 45.15 11.69 -19.24
CA PRO A 374 44.09 12.27 -18.41
C PRO A 374 42.93 12.89 -19.23
N SER A 375 43.27 13.48 -20.41
CA SER A 375 42.27 14.07 -21.31
C SER A 375 41.34 13.03 -21.95
N LEU A 376 41.89 11.91 -22.43
CA LEU A 376 41.10 10.79 -22.97
C LEU A 376 40.29 10.11 -21.87
N ALA A 377 40.87 10.00 -20.68
CA ALA A 377 40.17 9.49 -19.49
C ALA A 377 38.95 10.33 -19.12
N ALA A 378 39.11 11.67 -19.17
CA ALA A 378 38.00 12.60 -18.90
C ALA A 378 36.88 12.52 -19.95
N LEU A 379 37.23 12.35 -21.24
CA LEU A 379 36.23 12.13 -22.30
C LEU A 379 35.46 10.82 -22.10
N GLY A 380 36.14 9.73 -21.77
CA GLY A 380 35.52 8.44 -21.50
C GLY A 380 34.62 8.48 -20.27
N TRP A 381 35.03 9.21 -19.24
CA TRP A 381 34.22 9.46 -18.04
C TRP A 381 32.93 10.22 -18.37
N GLY A 382 32.99 11.28 -19.18
CA GLY A 382 31.81 12.01 -19.62
C GLY A 382 30.83 11.14 -20.40
N LEU A 383 31.31 10.22 -21.25
CA LEU A 383 30.47 9.26 -21.98
C LEU A 383 29.80 8.26 -21.01
N SER A 384 30.54 7.76 -20.02
CA SER A 384 29.99 6.88 -18.99
C SER A 384 28.88 7.57 -18.20
N ASP A 385 29.09 8.82 -17.79
CA ASP A 385 28.08 9.61 -17.07
C ASP A 385 26.85 9.88 -17.94
N ALA A 386 27.03 10.18 -19.22
CA ALA A 386 25.94 10.36 -20.18
C ALA A 386 25.11 9.07 -20.33
N ALA A 387 25.72 7.90 -20.34
CA ALA A 387 25.05 6.61 -20.43
C ALA A 387 24.23 6.33 -19.15
N VAL A 388 24.82 6.57 -17.98
CA VAL A 388 24.17 6.41 -16.67
C VAL A 388 23.00 7.39 -16.52
N PHE A 389 23.18 8.63 -16.94
CA PHE A 389 22.13 9.65 -16.98
C PHE A 389 20.97 9.24 -17.90
N GLY A 390 21.29 8.81 -19.14
CA GLY A 390 20.30 8.30 -20.09
C GLY A 390 19.50 7.12 -19.55
N ASN A 391 20.18 6.15 -18.91
CA ASN A 391 19.50 5.01 -18.28
C ASN A 391 18.58 5.45 -17.12
N SER A 392 18.98 6.45 -16.34
CA SER A 392 18.16 7.02 -15.25
C SER A 392 16.88 7.68 -15.80
N LEU A 393 16.97 8.39 -16.93
CA LEU A 393 15.80 9.02 -17.57
C LEU A 393 14.74 8.01 -18.01
N LEU A 394 15.08 6.75 -18.22
CA LEU A 394 14.11 5.71 -18.57
C LEU A 394 13.07 5.47 -17.47
N VAL A 395 13.32 5.90 -16.22
CA VAL A 395 12.32 5.87 -15.16
C VAL A 395 11.09 6.69 -15.53
N ARG A 396 11.24 7.79 -16.27
CA ARG A 396 10.11 8.59 -16.77
C ARG A 396 9.20 7.83 -17.73
N ARG A 397 9.73 6.82 -18.45
CA ARG A 397 9.00 6.01 -19.42
C ARG A 397 8.32 4.79 -18.80
N HIS A 398 8.49 4.58 -17.49
CA HIS A 398 7.77 3.50 -16.81
C HIS A 398 6.26 3.61 -17.06
N PRO A 399 5.55 2.51 -17.40
CA PRO A 399 4.11 2.53 -17.66
C PRO A 399 3.32 3.22 -16.55
N ARG A 400 2.16 3.76 -16.88
CA ARG A 400 1.21 4.26 -15.88
C ARG A 400 0.50 3.05 -15.25
N ALA A 401 0.00 3.22 -14.01
CA ALA A 401 -0.98 2.30 -13.48
C ALA A 401 -2.19 2.27 -14.41
N ALA A 402 -2.57 1.09 -14.86
CA ALA A 402 -3.73 0.88 -15.73
C ALA A 402 -5.03 1.08 -14.94
#